data_919fef22bcfb9150e56ca86e57223ae5
#
_entry.id   919fef22bcfb9150e56ca86e57223ae5
#
_cell.length_a   1.000
_cell.length_b   1.000
_cell.length_c   1.000
_cell.angle_alpha   90.00
_cell.angle_beta   90.00
_cell.angle_gamma   90.00
#
_symmetry.space_group_name_H-M   'P 1'
#
loop_
_entity.id
_entity.type
_entity.pdbx_description
1 polymer ?
#
loop_
_entity_poly.entity_id
_entity_poly.type
_entity_poly.pdbx_seq_one_letter_code
_entity_poly.pdbx_strand_id
1 'polypeptide(L)'
;MRFKSFDIVPHGTKFDFVGKRHIAVVLSLIVNAAVLLWAVPAIHGLNFGVDFAGGTEMEVKFAQPVDAGAIRKSVEDLGFKGASVQTYGDEEEHAFLIRVERIALMGEEDVKRVVDAVQAKFPVERWSFNPEIGDKIDFEFKQPPSPQALQAAVEGAGVGVREVRAEQGLAAGTRSFAVITQGIREKIERDLSTHFAQAQPEVRRVEYVGPAVGRELRNQGFKAVLYAMALIVVYVGLRFDFRFSPGVIIAILHDAIVTLGYFAFTGREFNLTSIAVLLTVVGYSVNDTVVVYDRIRENQAKYKGKSLAEIVNLSINETLGRTFLTSFATALSLVGLLVYGVGTLFDFSAAMLVGIVSGTYSTWFIAAPMTIWFEERAAKKKASTPAAAAPSAPGRAAQK
;
A
#
# COMPACT_ATOMS: atom_id res chain seq x y z
N MET A 1 -41.21 22.17 12.30
CA MET A 1 -40.18 22.99 11.68
C MET A 1 -39.69 22.28 10.42
N ARG A 2 -39.92 22.80 9.21
CA ARG A 2 -39.28 22.30 7.99
C ARG A 2 -37.87 22.86 7.99
N PHE A 3 -36.87 22.04 8.28
CA PHE A 3 -35.50 22.39 7.99
C PHE A 3 -35.39 22.65 6.48
N LYS A 4 -35.05 23.88 6.06
CA LYS A 4 -34.64 24.14 4.69
C LYS A 4 -33.40 23.26 4.46
N SER A 5 -33.49 22.28 3.55
CA SER A 5 -32.32 21.54 3.10
C SER A 5 -31.30 22.56 2.56
N PHE A 6 -30.14 22.57 3.17
CA PHE A 6 -29.04 23.42 2.71
C PHE A 6 -28.39 22.69 1.53
N ASP A 7 -28.79 23.08 0.33
CA ASP A 7 -28.16 22.55 -0.89
C ASP A 7 -26.78 23.19 -1.07
N ILE A 8 -25.73 22.48 -0.68
CA ILE A 8 -24.33 22.92 -0.84
C ILE A 8 -24.01 23.19 -2.32
N VAL A 9 -24.54 22.35 -3.22
CA VAL A 9 -24.45 22.54 -4.66
C VAL A 9 -25.83 22.95 -5.19
N PRO A 10 -25.99 24.17 -5.75
CA PRO A 10 -27.27 24.61 -6.29
C PRO A 10 -27.78 23.70 -7.39
N HIS A 11 -29.09 23.43 -7.39
CA HIS A 11 -29.73 22.67 -8.46
C HIS A 11 -29.63 23.47 -9.79
N GLY A 12 -29.31 22.79 -10.91
CA GLY A 12 -29.24 23.39 -12.23
C GLY A 12 -27.92 24.10 -12.53
N THR A 13 -26.83 23.69 -11.92
CA THR A 13 -25.48 24.13 -12.29
C THR A 13 -25.21 23.89 -13.79
N LYS A 14 -24.40 24.77 -14.40
CA LYS A 14 -24.05 24.73 -15.83
C LYS A 14 -22.55 24.87 -16.01
N PHE A 15 -21.77 24.13 -15.22
CA PHE A 15 -20.31 24.12 -15.37
C PHE A 15 -19.94 23.42 -16.68
N ASP A 16 -18.94 23.95 -17.39
CA ASP A 16 -18.41 23.33 -18.60
C ASP A 16 -17.23 22.43 -18.27
N PHE A 17 -17.51 21.16 -17.97
CA PHE A 17 -16.52 20.13 -17.72
C PHE A 17 -15.90 19.61 -19.03
N VAL A 18 -16.74 19.43 -20.05
CA VAL A 18 -16.33 18.85 -21.33
C VAL A 18 -15.44 19.80 -22.11
N GLY A 19 -15.71 21.11 -22.10
CA GLY A 19 -14.87 22.10 -22.77
C GLY A 19 -13.47 22.21 -22.19
N LYS A 20 -13.34 21.96 -20.87
CA LYS A 20 -12.04 21.99 -20.16
C LYS A 20 -11.29 20.65 -20.17
N ARG A 21 -11.85 19.58 -20.79
CA ARG A 21 -11.28 18.22 -20.77
C ARG A 21 -9.83 18.12 -21.21
N HIS A 22 -9.41 18.90 -22.23
CA HIS A 22 -8.05 18.85 -22.75
C HIS A 22 -7.03 19.35 -21.73
N ILE A 23 -7.35 20.46 -21.05
CA ILE A 23 -6.50 21.03 -19.99
C ILE A 23 -6.39 20.02 -18.83
N ALA A 24 -7.52 19.46 -18.42
CA ALA A 24 -7.57 18.49 -17.33
C ALA A 24 -6.77 17.22 -17.64
N VAL A 25 -6.91 16.66 -18.84
CA VAL A 25 -6.15 15.47 -19.27
C VAL A 25 -4.66 15.76 -19.33
N VAL A 26 -4.24 16.90 -19.86
CA VAL A 26 -2.82 17.29 -19.89
C VAL A 26 -2.25 17.43 -18.47
N LEU A 27 -2.98 18.12 -17.59
CA LEU A 27 -2.58 18.24 -16.18
C LEU A 27 -2.46 16.88 -15.51
N SER A 28 -3.42 15.98 -15.69
CA SER A 28 -3.40 14.62 -15.17
C SER A 28 -2.20 13.82 -15.69
N LEU A 29 -1.87 13.93 -16.97
CA LEU A 29 -0.70 13.28 -17.55
C LEU A 29 0.60 13.80 -16.94
N ILE A 30 0.71 15.11 -16.72
CA ILE A 30 1.88 15.73 -16.08
C ILE A 30 2.01 15.21 -14.64
N VAL A 31 0.92 15.23 -13.86
CA VAL A 31 0.92 14.75 -12.48
C VAL A 31 1.31 13.26 -12.42
N ASN A 32 0.66 12.42 -13.23
CA ASN A 32 0.99 10.99 -13.26
C ASN A 32 2.43 10.73 -13.70
N ALA A 33 2.93 11.44 -14.71
CA ALA A 33 4.32 11.32 -15.14
C ALA A 33 5.28 11.75 -14.02
N ALA A 34 5.00 12.84 -13.32
CA ALA A 34 5.81 13.29 -12.19
C ALA A 34 5.84 12.26 -11.06
N VAL A 35 4.68 11.68 -10.69
CA VAL A 35 4.61 10.61 -9.68
C VAL A 35 5.42 9.40 -10.11
N LEU A 36 5.21 8.91 -11.33
CA LEU A 36 5.90 7.73 -11.83
C LEU A 36 7.42 7.94 -11.91
N LEU A 37 7.87 9.12 -12.36
CA LEU A 37 9.29 9.46 -12.37
C LEU A 37 9.88 9.52 -10.96
N TRP A 38 9.17 10.15 -10.02
CA TRP A 38 9.64 10.27 -8.63
C TRP A 38 9.70 8.91 -7.93
N ALA A 39 8.75 8.02 -8.22
CA ALA A 39 8.70 6.67 -7.66
C ALA A 39 9.76 5.71 -8.22
N VAL A 40 10.55 6.12 -9.26
CA VAL A 40 11.66 5.31 -9.77
C VAL A 40 12.75 5.20 -8.70
N PRO A 41 13.22 3.98 -8.35
CA PRO A 41 14.25 3.79 -7.30
C PRO A 41 15.55 4.55 -7.54
N ALA A 42 15.91 4.82 -8.81
CA ALA A 42 17.12 5.59 -9.16
C ALA A 42 16.98 7.11 -8.87
N ILE A 43 15.76 7.63 -8.67
CA ILE A 43 15.49 9.04 -8.38
C ILE A 43 15.22 9.22 -6.88
N HIS A 44 14.16 8.61 -6.38
CA HIS A 44 13.78 8.64 -4.97
C HIS A 44 13.25 7.28 -4.51
N GLY A 45 12.35 6.66 -5.30
CA GLY A 45 11.72 5.39 -5.00
C GLY A 45 10.56 5.51 -4.00
N LEU A 46 9.98 4.36 -3.67
CA LEU A 46 9.01 4.21 -2.59
C LEU A 46 9.72 3.73 -1.33
N ASN A 47 9.39 4.33 -0.20
CA ASN A 47 9.86 3.86 1.09
C ASN A 47 9.01 2.66 1.54
N PHE A 48 9.48 1.44 1.26
CA PHE A 48 8.75 0.24 1.67
C PHE A 48 8.88 0.01 3.18
N GLY A 49 7.75 -0.18 3.86
CA GLY A 49 7.69 -0.61 5.25
C GLY A 49 8.20 -2.04 5.44
N VAL A 50 8.33 -2.47 6.71
CA VAL A 50 8.83 -3.82 7.05
C VAL A 50 8.00 -4.94 6.44
N ASP A 51 6.70 -4.73 6.22
CA ASP A 51 5.82 -5.68 5.54
C ASP A 51 6.34 -6.11 4.16
N PHE A 52 7.07 -5.23 3.47
CA PHE A 52 7.56 -5.45 2.10
C PHE A 52 9.06 -5.53 1.98
N ALA A 53 9.80 -4.78 2.78
CA ALA A 53 11.25 -4.80 2.80
C ALA A 53 11.79 -5.97 3.65
N GLY A 54 11.03 -6.36 4.67
CA GLY A 54 11.51 -7.21 5.75
C GLY A 54 12.33 -6.42 6.76
N GLY A 55 12.69 -7.05 7.86
CA GLY A 55 13.48 -6.44 8.93
C GLY A 55 12.76 -6.41 10.27
N THR A 56 13.24 -5.53 11.14
CA THR A 56 12.67 -5.27 12.47
C THR A 56 12.22 -3.84 12.56
N GLU A 57 11.00 -3.63 13.04
CA GLU A 57 10.43 -2.33 13.34
C GLU A 57 10.10 -2.26 14.82
N MET A 58 10.45 -1.14 15.46
CA MET A 58 10.22 -0.92 16.88
C MET A 58 9.60 0.45 17.12
N GLU A 59 8.51 0.47 17.85
CA GLU A 59 7.93 1.69 18.42
C GLU A 59 8.58 1.96 19.76
N VAL A 60 9.26 3.10 19.87
CA VAL A 60 9.95 3.54 21.10
C VAL A 60 9.40 4.88 21.52
N LYS A 61 8.92 4.98 22.76
CA LYS A 61 8.49 6.23 23.38
C LYS A 61 9.54 6.73 24.35
N PHE A 62 9.74 8.05 24.36
CA PHE A 62 10.62 8.72 25.31
C PHE A 62 9.79 9.61 26.26
N ALA A 63 10.21 9.71 27.52
CA ALA A 63 9.57 10.61 28.50
C ALA A 63 9.93 12.09 28.28
N GLN A 64 10.97 12.38 27.49
CA GLN A 64 11.43 13.72 27.16
C GLN A 64 11.75 13.83 25.66
N PRO A 65 11.73 15.05 25.09
CA PRO A 65 12.08 15.25 23.69
C PRO A 65 13.48 14.74 23.36
N VAL A 66 13.60 13.97 22.29
CA VAL A 66 14.87 13.45 21.77
C VAL A 66 14.93 13.74 20.26
N ASP A 67 16.12 14.08 19.77
CA ASP A 67 16.32 14.28 18.33
C ASP A 67 16.35 12.93 17.56
N ALA A 68 15.54 12.81 16.50
CA ALA A 68 15.49 11.63 15.64
C ALA A 68 16.85 11.30 15.00
N GLY A 69 17.66 12.33 14.69
CA GLY A 69 19.01 12.16 14.16
C GLY A 69 19.96 11.54 15.17
N ALA A 70 19.84 11.91 16.46
CA ALA A 70 20.63 11.33 17.54
C ALA A 70 20.27 9.85 17.76
N ILE A 71 18.96 9.51 17.72
CA ILE A 71 18.50 8.11 17.81
C ILE A 71 19.05 7.30 16.64
N ARG A 72 18.94 7.81 15.40
CA ARG A 72 19.45 7.15 14.20
C ARG A 72 20.94 6.87 14.32
N LYS A 73 21.72 7.86 14.73
CA LYS A 73 23.16 7.70 14.90
C LYS A 73 23.48 6.62 15.94
N SER A 74 22.81 6.60 17.08
CA SER A 74 22.99 5.58 18.12
C SER A 74 22.73 4.17 17.56
N VAL A 75 21.64 4.00 16.80
CA VAL A 75 21.30 2.71 16.19
C VAL A 75 22.32 2.30 15.09
N GLU A 76 22.80 3.26 14.30
CA GLU A 76 23.85 3.00 13.30
C GLU A 76 25.19 2.64 13.91
N ASP A 77 25.56 3.25 15.03
CA ASP A 77 26.78 2.95 15.79
C ASP A 77 26.77 1.50 16.35
N LEU A 78 25.58 0.92 16.58
CA LEU A 78 25.41 -0.50 16.90
C LEU A 78 25.67 -1.45 15.73
N GLY A 79 25.91 -0.92 14.51
CA GLY A 79 26.15 -1.67 13.29
C GLY A 79 24.91 -1.87 12.41
N PHE A 80 23.77 -1.24 12.74
CA PHE A 80 22.57 -1.25 11.91
C PHE A 80 22.58 -0.11 10.89
N LYS A 81 23.45 -0.21 9.89
CA LYS A 81 23.59 0.80 8.84
C LYS A 81 22.28 0.98 8.08
N GLY A 82 21.92 2.24 7.78
CA GLY A 82 20.70 2.57 7.05
C GLY A 82 19.42 2.46 7.91
N ALA A 83 19.54 2.54 9.23
CA ALA A 83 18.37 2.58 10.10
C ALA A 83 17.46 3.78 9.75
N SER A 84 16.16 3.52 9.63
CA SER A 84 15.13 4.56 9.49
C SER A 84 14.61 4.91 10.88
N VAL A 85 14.54 6.20 11.18
CA VAL A 85 13.92 6.72 12.41
C VAL A 85 12.95 7.81 12.00
N GLN A 86 11.67 7.61 12.31
CA GLN A 86 10.58 8.53 11.98
C GLN A 86 9.81 8.89 13.26
N THR A 87 9.35 10.12 13.36
CA THR A 87 8.44 10.51 14.44
C THR A 87 7.12 9.75 14.28
N TYR A 88 6.61 9.23 15.39
CA TYR A 88 5.39 8.43 15.44
C TYR A 88 4.39 9.10 16.40
N GLY A 89 3.22 9.48 15.89
CA GLY A 89 2.24 10.19 16.69
C GLY A 89 2.45 11.70 16.73
N ASP A 90 1.84 12.34 17.73
CA ASP A 90 1.99 13.77 17.97
C ASP A 90 3.39 14.07 18.52
N GLU A 91 3.92 15.27 18.23
CA GLU A 91 5.24 15.69 18.72
C GLU A 91 5.34 15.64 20.24
N GLU A 92 4.24 15.86 20.94
CA GLU A 92 4.16 15.79 22.41
C GLU A 92 4.31 14.37 22.96
N GLU A 93 4.07 13.34 22.16
CA GLU A 93 4.21 11.96 22.59
C GLU A 93 5.66 11.47 22.62
N HIS A 94 6.56 12.16 21.94
CA HIS A 94 7.98 11.80 21.81
C HIS A 94 8.19 10.34 21.43
N ALA A 95 7.31 9.82 20.56
CA ALA A 95 7.39 8.46 20.08
C ALA A 95 8.06 8.40 18.70
N PHE A 96 8.85 7.34 18.48
CA PHE A 96 9.59 7.11 17.26
C PHE A 96 9.42 5.70 16.77
N LEU A 97 9.32 5.54 15.46
CA LEU A 97 9.36 4.27 14.78
C LEU A 97 10.80 4.05 14.27
N ILE A 98 11.47 3.05 14.82
CA ILE A 98 12.84 2.68 14.47
C ILE A 98 12.79 1.41 13.65
N ARG A 99 13.28 1.46 12.40
CA ARG A 99 13.35 0.31 11.51
C ARG A 99 14.80 -0.02 11.17
N VAL A 100 15.12 -1.31 11.25
CA VAL A 100 16.40 -1.87 10.82
C VAL A 100 16.17 -3.04 9.86
N GLU A 101 17.00 -3.16 8.81
CA GLU A 101 16.84 -4.18 7.76
C GLU A 101 17.21 -5.61 8.22
N ARG A 102 17.59 -5.80 9.48
CA ARG A 102 17.95 -7.10 10.04
C ARG A 102 16.82 -7.65 10.91
N ILE A 103 16.72 -8.96 10.96
CA ILE A 103 15.81 -9.70 11.85
C ILE A 103 16.59 -10.48 12.93
N ALA A 104 17.86 -10.78 12.70
CA ALA A 104 18.73 -11.51 13.61
C ALA A 104 20.07 -10.78 13.81
N LEU A 105 20.61 -10.84 15.02
CA LEU A 105 21.96 -10.36 15.30
C LEU A 105 23.01 -11.36 14.83
N MET A 106 22.72 -12.66 14.89
CA MET A 106 23.64 -13.73 14.54
C MET A 106 23.79 -13.87 13.04
N GLY A 107 25.03 -13.80 12.57
CA GLY A 107 25.42 -14.21 11.24
C GLY A 107 25.81 -15.70 11.20
N GLU A 108 26.07 -16.24 10.01
CA GLU A 108 26.48 -17.63 9.83
C GLU A 108 27.78 -17.96 10.60
N GLU A 109 28.71 -17.01 10.71
CA GLU A 109 29.96 -17.18 11.46
C GLU A 109 29.70 -17.28 12.98
N ASP A 110 28.76 -16.50 13.50
CA ASP A 110 28.38 -16.56 14.91
C ASP A 110 27.70 -17.88 15.24
N VAL A 111 26.79 -18.33 14.38
CA VAL A 111 26.13 -19.63 14.49
C VAL A 111 27.16 -20.76 14.48
N LYS A 112 28.11 -20.71 13.56
CA LYS A 112 29.17 -21.71 13.49
C LYS A 112 30.00 -21.74 14.77
N ARG A 113 30.43 -20.59 15.29
CA ARG A 113 31.17 -20.50 16.58
C ARG A 113 30.39 -21.10 17.76
N VAL A 114 29.10 -20.78 17.82
CA VAL A 114 28.21 -21.31 18.85
C VAL A 114 28.05 -22.84 18.72
N VAL A 115 27.82 -23.32 17.50
CA VAL A 115 27.67 -24.77 17.25
C VAL A 115 28.95 -25.50 17.59
N ASP A 116 30.11 -25.02 17.17
CA ASP A 116 31.42 -25.62 17.46
C ASP A 116 31.70 -25.65 19.00
N ALA A 117 31.38 -24.56 19.70
CA ALA A 117 31.54 -24.48 21.15
C ALA A 117 30.62 -25.44 21.93
N VAL A 118 29.39 -25.64 21.45
CA VAL A 118 28.44 -26.59 22.04
C VAL A 118 28.86 -28.03 21.73
N GLN A 119 29.23 -28.33 20.48
CA GLN A 119 29.70 -29.66 20.05
C GLN A 119 30.99 -30.10 20.76
N ALA A 120 31.86 -29.15 21.08
CA ALA A 120 33.08 -29.42 21.83
C ALA A 120 32.83 -29.92 23.27
N LYS A 121 31.65 -29.57 23.85
CA LYS A 121 31.31 -29.91 25.23
C LYS A 121 30.23 -31.01 25.37
N PHE A 122 29.34 -31.07 24.37
CA PHE A 122 28.19 -31.98 24.42
C PHE A 122 28.00 -32.74 23.10
N PRO A 123 27.60 -34.01 23.12
CA PRO A 123 27.32 -34.80 21.92
C PRO A 123 25.99 -34.32 21.28
N VAL A 124 26.08 -33.44 20.31
CA VAL A 124 24.94 -32.93 19.54
C VAL A 124 24.59 -33.90 18.43
N GLU A 125 23.35 -34.38 18.38
CA GLU A 125 22.88 -35.25 17.27
C GLU A 125 22.49 -34.45 16.07
N ARG A 126 21.82 -33.32 16.31
CA ARG A 126 21.33 -32.42 15.27
C ARG A 126 21.27 -30.98 15.78
N TRP A 127 21.46 -30.02 14.89
CA TRP A 127 21.20 -28.62 15.15
C TRP A 127 20.53 -27.98 13.94
N SER A 128 19.78 -26.89 14.16
CA SER A 128 19.18 -26.09 13.11
C SER A 128 19.16 -24.61 13.51
N PHE A 129 19.37 -23.77 12.52
CA PHE A 129 19.24 -22.33 12.62
C PHE A 129 18.51 -21.83 11.38
N ASN A 130 17.53 -20.96 11.58
CA ASN A 130 16.85 -20.29 10.49
C ASN A 130 16.99 -18.77 10.66
N PRO A 131 17.82 -18.12 9.83
CA PRO A 131 18.02 -16.67 9.90
C PRO A 131 16.75 -15.86 9.64
N GLU A 132 15.72 -16.46 9.01
CA GLU A 132 14.44 -15.80 8.75
C GLU A 132 13.50 -15.79 9.98
N ILE A 133 13.76 -16.66 10.97
CA ILE A 133 12.98 -16.76 12.22
C ILE A 133 13.62 -15.92 13.34
N GLY A 134 14.87 -15.50 13.15
CA GLY A 134 15.60 -14.68 14.09
C GLY A 134 16.65 -15.41 14.90
N ASP A 135 16.82 -15.02 16.16
CA ASP A 135 17.94 -15.39 17.01
C ASP A 135 17.67 -16.69 17.82
N LYS A 136 17.20 -17.75 17.14
CA LYS A 136 16.92 -19.07 17.75
C LYS A 136 17.79 -20.16 17.11
N ILE A 137 18.54 -20.90 17.94
CA ILE A 137 19.24 -22.13 17.52
C ILE A 137 18.62 -23.32 18.25
N ASP A 138 18.21 -24.32 17.49
CA ASP A 138 17.71 -25.59 18.06
C ASP A 138 18.83 -26.62 18.09
N PHE A 139 19.04 -27.22 19.25
CA PHE A 139 19.99 -28.34 19.47
C PHE A 139 19.26 -29.58 19.93
N GLU A 140 19.55 -30.72 19.35
CA GLU A 140 18.98 -32.01 19.69
C GLU A 140 20.06 -32.93 20.27
N PHE A 141 19.78 -33.55 21.44
CA PHE A 141 20.72 -34.37 22.20
C PHE A 141 20.08 -35.71 22.57
N LYS A 142 20.87 -36.79 22.52
CA LYS A 142 20.49 -38.07 23.18
C LYS A 142 20.69 -37.98 24.67
N GLN A 143 21.79 -37.35 25.09
CA GLN A 143 22.10 -37.09 26.48
C GLN A 143 22.09 -35.58 26.69
N PRO A 144 20.95 -35.02 27.12
CA PRO A 144 20.79 -33.59 27.21
C PRO A 144 21.62 -32.98 28.33
N PRO A 145 22.34 -31.89 28.09
CA PRO A 145 22.97 -31.09 29.14
C PRO A 145 21.91 -30.39 30.00
N SER A 146 22.34 -29.85 31.15
CA SER A 146 21.47 -28.91 31.86
C SER A 146 21.31 -27.61 31.06
N PRO A 147 20.16 -26.93 31.14
CA PRO A 147 19.95 -25.63 30.47
C PRO A 147 21.05 -24.60 30.78
N GLN A 148 21.52 -24.59 32.04
CA GLN A 148 22.57 -23.67 32.49
C GLN A 148 23.94 -24.02 31.87
N ALA A 149 24.25 -25.31 31.70
CA ALA A 149 25.49 -25.70 31.05
C ALA A 149 25.50 -25.40 29.55
N LEU A 150 24.33 -25.55 28.91
CA LEU A 150 24.16 -25.18 27.50
C LEU A 150 24.27 -23.66 27.32
N GLN A 151 23.61 -22.87 28.20
CA GLN A 151 23.72 -21.41 28.20
C GLN A 151 25.19 -20.96 28.36
N ALA A 152 25.91 -21.48 29.33
CA ALA A 152 27.32 -21.15 29.57
C ALA A 152 28.23 -21.55 28.39
N ALA A 153 27.88 -22.56 27.60
CA ALA A 153 28.62 -22.94 26.41
C ALA A 153 28.41 -21.92 25.27
N VAL A 154 27.18 -21.45 25.08
CA VAL A 154 26.84 -20.46 24.07
C VAL A 154 27.40 -19.08 24.43
N GLU A 155 27.28 -18.65 25.69
CA GLU A 155 27.83 -17.38 26.17
C GLU A 155 29.37 -17.38 26.06
N GLY A 156 30.01 -18.54 26.31
CA GLY A 156 31.45 -18.71 26.09
C GLY A 156 31.90 -18.53 24.62
N ALA A 157 31.01 -18.69 23.66
CA ALA A 157 31.23 -18.36 22.24
C ALA A 157 31.05 -16.88 21.88
N GLY A 158 30.75 -16.02 22.89
CA GLY A 158 30.58 -14.59 22.71
C GLY A 158 29.16 -14.17 22.27
N VAL A 159 28.17 -15.06 22.37
CA VAL A 159 26.77 -14.79 22.04
C VAL A 159 25.93 -14.76 23.32
N GLY A 160 25.28 -13.62 23.59
CA GLY A 160 24.39 -13.48 24.74
C GLY A 160 23.14 -14.32 24.60
N VAL A 161 22.81 -15.09 25.65
CA VAL A 161 21.61 -15.92 25.69
C VAL A 161 20.52 -15.22 26.48
N ARG A 162 19.30 -15.20 25.94
CA ARG A 162 18.10 -14.72 26.62
C ARG A 162 17.40 -15.82 27.39
N GLU A 163 17.23 -16.99 26.75
CA GLU A 163 16.50 -18.14 27.32
C GLU A 163 16.97 -19.42 26.68
N VAL A 164 17.01 -20.51 27.48
CA VAL A 164 17.15 -21.87 26.99
C VAL A 164 15.88 -22.63 27.33
N ARG A 165 15.10 -22.97 26.31
CA ARG A 165 13.80 -23.64 26.45
C ARG A 165 13.93 -25.10 26.04
N ALA A 166 13.48 -25.99 26.89
CA ALA A 166 13.38 -27.42 26.55
C ALA A 166 12.15 -27.64 25.65
N GLU A 167 12.36 -28.34 24.54
CA GLU A 167 11.32 -28.75 23.59
C GLU A 167 11.34 -30.26 23.40
N GLN A 168 10.28 -30.83 22.80
CA GLN A 168 10.30 -32.25 22.44
C GLN A 168 11.26 -32.51 21.29
N GLY A 169 12.12 -33.53 21.41
CA GLY A 169 13.02 -33.94 20.32
C GLY A 169 12.23 -34.48 19.13
N LEU A 170 12.74 -34.25 17.93
CA LEU A 170 12.16 -34.75 16.67
C LEU A 170 12.39 -36.24 16.47
N ALA A 171 13.48 -36.80 17.07
CA ALA A 171 13.78 -38.23 17.02
C ALA A 171 13.37 -38.95 18.33
N ALA A 172 13.00 -40.22 18.23
CA ALA A 172 12.64 -41.03 19.39
C ALA A 172 13.83 -41.14 20.36
N GLY A 173 13.60 -40.74 21.62
CA GLY A 173 14.63 -40.79 22.67
C GLY A 173 15.58 -39.60 22.72
N THR A 174 15.33 -38.56 21.96
CA THR A 174 16.10 -37.31 22.02
C THR A 174 15.32 -36.22 22.76
N ARG A 175 16.04 -35.20 23.27
CA ARG A 175 15.47 -33.94 23.76
C ARG A 175 16.05 -32.79 22.97
N SER A 176 15.21 -31.84 22.62
CA SER A 176 15.59 -30.61 21.95
C SER A 176 15.64 -29.43 22.91
N PHE A 177 16.59 -28.54 22.68
CA PHE A 177 16.68 -27.26 23.36
C PHE A 177 16.68 -26.13 22.32
N ALA A 178 15.73 -25.23 22.46
CA ALA A 178 15.75 -23.96 21.77
C ALA A 178 16.59 -22.96 22.56
N VAL A 179 17.74 -22.59 22.04
CA VAL A 179 18.56 -21.51 22.57
C VAL A 179 18.14 -20.23 21.92
N ILE A 180 17.51 -19.35 22.66
CA ILE A 180 17.07 -18.04 22.21
C ILE A 180 18.11 -17.03 22.66
N THR A 181 18.79 -16.42 21.70
CA THR A 181 19.85 -15.45 21.97
C THR A 181 19.27 -14.04 22.16
N GLN A 182 20.10 -13.09 22.58
CA GLN A 182 19.69 -11.69 22.63
C GLN A 182 19.45 -11.20 21.22
N GLY A 183 18.25 -10.66 20.99
CA GLY A 183 17.83 -10.17 19.70
C GLY A 183 18.15 -8.68 19.48
N ILE A 184 17.76 -8.20 18.29
CA ILE A 184 17.91 -6.80 17.91
C ILE A 184 17.20 -5.88 18.90
N ARG A 185 16.02 -6.27 19.38
CA ARG A 185 15.26 -5.51 20.38
C ARG A 185 16.09 -5.21 21.60
N GLU A 186 16.60 -6.26 22.26
CA GLU A 186 17.32 -6.15 23.52
C GLU A 186 18.61 -5.34 23.37
N LYS A 187 19.25 -5.44 22.21
CA LYS A 187 20.45 -4.67 21.89
C LYS A 187 20.15 -3.18 21.73
N ILE A 188 19.13 -2.84 20.94
CA ILE A 188 18.73 -1.43 20.74
C ILE A 188 18.16 -0.85 22.04
N GLU A 189 17.29 -1.57 22.75
CA GLU A 189 16.70 -1.13 24.00
C GLU A 189 17.77 -0.81 25.06
N ARG A 190 18.78 -1.66 25.19
CA ARG A 190 19.92 -1.43 26.11
C ARG A 190 20.72 -0.21 25.71
N ASP A 191 21.01 -0.04 24.43
CA ASP A 191 21.77 1.09 23.92
C ASP A 191 21.03 2.40 24.13
N LEU A 192 19.76 2.46 23.76
CA LEU A 192 18.91 3.63 23.98
C LEU A 192 18.77 3.96 25.47
N SER A 193 18.62 2.94 26.33
CA SER A 193 18.56 3.13 27.79
C SER A 193 19.87 3.65 28.35
N THR A 194 21.01 3.38 27.72
CA THR A 194 22.31 3.86 28.14
C THR A 194 22.58 5.29 27.65
N HIS A 195 22.35 5.55 26.35
CA HIS A 195 22.63 6.86 25.74
C HIS A 195 21.57 7.91 26.05
N PHE A 196 20.32 7.51 26.24
CA PHE A 196 19.17 8.39 26.50
C PHE A 196 18.54 8.12 27.88
N ALA A 197 19.34 7.75 28.89
CA ALA A 197 18.87 7.39 30.23
C ALA A 197 17.91 8.43 30.86
N GLN A 198 18.18 9.74 30.65
CA GLN A 198 17.34 10.82 31.17
C GLN A 198 15.96 10.86 30.46
N ALA A 199 15.90 10.46 29.21
CA ALA A 199 14.66 10.45 28.43
C ALA A 199 13.85 9.15 28.59
N GLN A 200 14.32 8.16 29.37
CA GLN A 200 13.62 6.95 29.76
C GLN A 200 12.93 6.25 28.55
N PRO A 201 13.68 5.70 27.60
CA PRO A 201 13.10 5.02 26.43
C PRO A 201 12.29 3.79 26.85
N GLU A 202 11.10 3.66 26.30
CA GLU A 202 10.20 2.51 26.48
C GLU A 202 9.86 1.90 25.12
N VAL A 203 10.24 0.64 24.90
CA VAL A 203 9.87 -0.11 23.70
C VAL A 203 8.46 -0.64 23.86
N ARG A 204 7.51 -0.08 23.10
CA ARG A 204 6.09 -0.41 23.16
C ARG A 204 5.71 -1.59 22.28
N ARG A 205 6.25 -1.62 21.07
CA ARG A 205 5.91 -2.61 20.04
C ARG A 205 7.15 -2.98 19.24
N VAL A 206 7.24 -4.27 18.89
CA VAL A 206 8.27 -4.77 17.99
C VAL A 206 7.64 -5.71 16.98
N GLU A 207 7.92 -5.47 15.71
CA GLU A 207 7.48 -6.31 14.60
C GLU A 207 8.69 -6.87 13.85
N TYR A 208 8.58 -8.12 13.44
CA TYR A 208 9.60 -8.82 12.67
C TYR A 208 8.98 -9.40 11.40
N VAL A 209 9.56 -9.10 10.27
CA VAL A 209 9.16 -9.68 8.99
C VAL A 209 10.40 -10.23 8.29
N GLY A 210 10.40 -11.53 8.00
CA GLY A 210 11.47 -12.16 7.23
C GLY A 210 11.52 -11.60 5.81
N PRO A 211 12.71 -11.40 5.20
CA PRO A 211 12.83 -10.82 3.86
C PRO A 211 12.12 -11.63 2.77
N ALA A 212 12.05 -12.96 2.90
CA ALA A 212 11.29 -13.82 1.98
C ALA A 212 9.79 -13.57 2.08
N VAL A 213 9.28 -13.46 3.33
CA VAL A 213 7.88 -13.15 3.62
C VAL A 213 7.52 -11.76 3.11
N GLY A 214 8.38 -10.74 3.37
CA GLY A 214 8.16 -9.39 2.89
C GLY A 214 8.08 -9.30 1.36
N ARG A 215 8.97 -9.98 0.64
CA ARG A 215 8.91 -10.06 -0.83
C ARG A 215 7.63 -10.71 -1.32
N GLU A 216 7.19 -11.80 -0.68
CA GLU A 216 5.95 -12.49 -1.05
C GLU A 216 4.73 -11.60 -0.79
N LEU A 217 4.62 -10.97 0.39
CA LEU A 217 3.54 -10.05 0.73
C LEU A 217 3.46 -8.88 -0.26
N ARG A 218 4.62 -8.31 -0.63
CA ARG A 218 4.67 -7.25 -1.65
C ARG A 218 4.13 -7.72 -3.00
N ASN A 219 4.58 -8.89 -3.47
CA ASN A 219 4.14 -9.44 -4.75
C ASN A 219 2.64 -9.76 -4.74
N GLN A 220 2.13 -10.33 -3.66
CA GLN A 220 0.70 -10.62 -3.50
C GLN A 220 -0.13 -9.34 -3.40
N GLY A 221 0.36 -8.32 -2.69
CA GLY A 221 -0.29 -7.02 -2.59
C GLY A 221 -0.46 -6.34 -3.95
N PHE A 222 0.61 -6.27 -4.75
CA PHE A 222 0.50 -5.71 -6.11
C PHE A 222 -0.41 -6.54 -7.03
N LYS A 223 -0.35 -7.88 -6.95
CA LYS A 223 -1.29 -8.74 -7.70
C LYS A 223 -2.74 -8.50 -7.28
N ALA A 224 -3.01 -8.33 -5.98
CA ALA A 224 -4.35 -8.03 -5.47
C ALA A 224 -4.91 -6.74 -6.07
N VAL A 225 -4.11 -5.66 -6.12
CA VAL A 225 -4.50 -4.40 -6.76
C VAL A 225 -4.81 -4.62 -8.24
N LEU A 226 -3.93 -5.32 -8.97
CA LEU A 226 -4.12 -5.59 -10.39
C LEU A 226 -5.39 -6.42 -10.65
N TYR A 227 -5.62 -7.47 -9.88
CA TYR A 227 -6.82 -8.31 -10.02
C TYR A 227 -8.09 -7.54 -9.67
N ALA A 228 -8.07 -6.71 -8.61
CA ALA A 228 -9.21 -5.87 -8.26
C ALA A 228 -9.56 -4.90 -9.39
N MET A 229 -8.56 -4.23 -9.97
CA MET A 229 -8.75 -3.35 -11.11
C MET A 229 -9.31 -4.09 -12.33
N ALA A 230 -8.78 -5.29 -12.63
CA ALA A 230 -9.27 -6.11 -13.74
C ALA A 230 -10.73 -6.54 -13.53
N LEU A 231 -11.11 -6.96 -12.31
CA LEU A 231 -12.49 -7.33 -11.97
C LEU A 231 -13.45 -6.14 -12.09
N ILE A 232 -13.02 -4.95 -11.67
CA ILE A 232 -13.80 -3.71 -11.82
C ILE A 232 -14.03 -3.41 -13.30
N VAL A 233 -13.00 -3.54 -14.15
CA VAL A 233 -13.12 -3.34 -15.60
C VAL A 233 -14.12 -4.31 -16.21
N VAL A 234 -14.06 -5.59 -15.82
CA VAL A 234 -15.03 -6.61 -16.25
C VAL A 234 -16.44 -6.25 -15.79
N TYR A 235 -16.60 -5.88 -14.50
CA TYR A 235 -17.90 -5.45 -13.95
C TYR A 235 -18.49 -4.28 -14.73
N VAL A 236 -17.69 -3.23 -14.98
CA VAL A 236 -18.15 -2.05 -15.74
C VAL A 236 -18.48 -2.42 -17.19
N GLY A 237 -17.69 -3.26 -17.83
CA GLY A 237 -17.96 -3.75 -19.19
C GLY A 237 -19.27 -4.56 -19.30
N LEU A 238 -19.57 -5.36 -18.27
CA LEU A 238 -20.83 -6.14 -18.22
C LEU A 238 -22.05 -5.28 -17.84
N ARG A 239 -21.85 -4.28 -16.95
CA ARG A 239 -22.92 -3.43 -16.45
C ARG A 239 -23.31 -2.31 -17.42
N PHE A 240 -22.31 -1.79 -18.13
CA PHE A 240 -22.44 -0.71 -19.10
C PHE A 240 -21.99 -1.22 -20.50
N ASP A 241 -22.20 -0.42 -21.53
CA ASP A 241 -21.67 -0.72 -22.86
C ASP A 241 -20.12 -0.67 -22.80
N PHE A 242 -19.44 -1.59 -23.48
CA PHE A 242 -17.97 -1.64 -23.59
C PHE A 242 -17.31 -0.31 -24.04
N ARG A 243 -18.11 0.59 -24.63
CA ARG A 243 -17.66 1.94 -25.01
C ARG A 243 -17.27 2.81 -23.81
N PHE A 244 -17.83 2.52 -22.63
CA PHE A 244 -17.56 3.29 -21.39
C PHE A 244 -16.35 2.73 -20.63
N SER A 245 -15.99 1.47 -20.81
CA SER A 245 -14.91 0.80 -20.08
C SER A 245 -13.56 1.49 -20.19
N PRO A 246 -13.10 2.00 -21.36
CA PRO A 246 -11.79 2.66 -21.46
C PRO A 246 -11.67 3.92 -20.60
N GLY A 247 -12.74 4.71 -20.44
CA GLY A 247 -12.73 5.88 -19.59
C GLY A 247 -12.55 5.54 -18.12
N VAL A 248 -13.21 4.44 -17.65
CA VAL A 248 -13.03 3.93 -16.29
C VAL A 248 -11.62 3.43 -16.07
N ILE A 249 -11.05 2.65 -16.99
CA ILE A 249 -9.68 2.14 -16.87
C ILE A 249 -8.68 3.27 -16.65
N ILE A 250 -8.78 4.32 -17.48
CA ILE A 250 -7.89 5.46 -17.40
C ILE A 250 -8.06 6.20 -16.07
N ALA A 251 -9.30 6.37 -15.60
CA ALA A 251 -9.60 7.05 -14.34
C ALA A 251 -9.06 6.27 -13.12
N ILE A 252 -9.30 4.96 -13.03
CA ILE A 252 -8.81 4.16 -11.90
C ILE A 252 -7.29 4.06 -11.86
N LEU A 253 -6.63 3.99 -13.04
CA LEU A 253 -5.18 4.03 -13.14
C LEU A 253 -4.63 5.39 -12.65
N HIS A 254 -5.26 6.48 -13.11
CA HIS A 254 -4.92 7.83 -12.64
C HIS A 254 -5.02 7.93 -11.12
N ASP A 255 -6.13 7.51 -10.52
CA ASP A 255 -6.37 7.64 -9.09
C ASP A 255 -5.43 6.78 -8.26
N ALA A 256 -5.14 5.56 -8.72
CA ALA A 256 -4.14 4.70 -8.10
C ALA A 256 -2.74 5.33 -8.14
N ILE A 257 -2.33 5.92 -9.27
CA ILE A 257 -1.02 6.58 -9.42
C ILE A 257 -0.96 7.83 -8.54
N VAL A 258 -2.01 8.67 -8.51
CA VAL A 258 -2.04 9.88 -7.66
C VAL A 258 -1.97 9.51 -6.18
N THR A 259 -2.70 8.45 -5.76
CA THR A 259 -2.64 7.95 -4.39
C THR A 259 -1.26 7.39 -4.04
N LEU A 260 -0.61 6.68 -4.97
CA LEU A 260 0.78 6.25 -4.83
C LEU A 260 1.72 7.46 -4.67
N GLY A 261 1.42 8.55 -5.37
CA GLY A 261 2.15 9.82 -5.30
C GLY A 261 2.20 10.41 -3.91
N TYR A 262 1.16 10.25 -3.09
CA TYR A 262 1.19 10.66 -1.70
C TYR A 262 2.38 10.02 -0.96
N PHE A 263 2.53 8.70 -1.04
CA PHE A 263 3.63 7.99 -0.39
C PHE A 263 4.99 8.36 -1.00
N ALA A 264 5.06 8.46 -2.31
CA ALA A 264 6.30 8.78 -3.02
C ALA A 264 6.84 10.18 -2.67
N PHE A 265 5.97 11.20 -2.63
CA PHE A 265 6.39 12.60 -2.37
C PHE A 265 6.59 12.90 -0.89
N THR A 266 5.82 12.26 0.00
CA THR A 266 5.95 12.48 1.45
C THR A 266 7.05 11.62 2.08
N GLY A 267 7.56 10.60 1.38
CA GLY A 267 8.52 9.63 1.92
C GLY A 267 7.93 8.72 3.00
N ARG A 268 6.59 8.74 3.17
CA ARG A 268 5.88 7.88 4.12
C ARG A 268 5.97 6.41 3.71
N GLU A 269 5.86 5.52 4.69
CA GLU A 269 6.01 4.10 4.44
C GLU A 269 4.87 3.51 3.62
N PHE A 270 5.24 2.78 2.57
CA PHE A 270 4.33 2.01 1.76
C PHE A 270 4.29 0.57 2.27
N ASN A 271 3.20 0.18 2.92
CA ASN A 271 3.00 -1.08 3.62
C ASN A 271 1.68 -1.77 3.20
N LEU A 272 1.26 -2.83 3.89
CA LEU A 272 -0.02 -3.52 3.60
C LEU A 272 -1.23 -2.61 3.74
N THR A 273 -1.22 -1.68 4.71
CA THR A 273 -2.28 -0.68 4.87
C THR A 273 -2.37 0.23 3.65
N SER A 274 -1.23 0.58 3.04
CA SER A 274 -1.20 1.38 1.80
C SER A 274 -1.85 0.64 0.61
N ILE A 275 -1.70 -0.68 0.52
CA ILE A 275 -2.44 -1.50 -0.46
C ILE A 275 -3.95 -1.43 -0.20
N ALA A 276 -4.37 -1.52 1.06
CA ALA A 276 -5.78 -1.37 1.42
C ALA A 276 -6.35 0.00 1.04
N VAL A 277 -5.57 1.08 1.21
CA VAL A 277 -5.93 2.43 0.72
C VAL A 277 -6.13 2.43 -0.78
N LEU A 278 -5.18 1.90 -1.56
CA LEU A 278 -5.28 1.85 -3.03
C LEU A 278 -6.55 1.11 -3.48
N LEU A 279 -6.83 -0.06 -2.90
CA LEU A 279 -8.03 -0.83 -3.21
C LEU A 279 -9.31 -0.08 -2.86
N THR A 280 -9.33 0.60 -1.73
CA THR A 280 -10.49 1.37 -1.27
C THR A 280 -10.73 2.59 -2.15
N VAL A 281 -9.68 3.33 -2.51
CA VAL A 281 -9.76 4.49 -3.43
C VAL A 281 -10.27 4.08 -4.79
N VAL A 282 -9.74 3.00 -5.37
CA VAL A 282 -10.20 2.47 -6.66
C VAL A 282 -11.69 2.12 -6.61
N GLY A 283 -12.15 1.42 -5.56
CA GLY A 283 -13.56 1.10 -5.37
C GLY A 283 -14.44 2.33 -5.20
N TYR A 284 -13.96 3.32 -4.45
CA TYR A 284 -14.67 4.57 -4.21
C TYR A 284 -14.81 5.41 -5.49
N SER A 285 -13.73 5.57 -6.26
CA SER A 285 -13.72 6.32 -7.52
C SER A 285 -14.68 5.71 -8.55
N VAL A 286 -14.67 4.37 -8.65
CA VAL A 286 -15.59 3.68 -9.58
C VAL A 286 -17.06 3.91 -9.22
N ASN A 287 -17.41 3.98 -7.93
CA ASN A 287 -18.78 4.23 -7.51
C ASN A 287 -19.33 5.55 -8.07
N ASP A 288 -18.55 6.63 -8.00
CA ASP A 288 -18.95 7.92 -8.55
C ASP A 288 -19.02 7.90 -10.08
N THR A 289 -18.06 7.25 -10.72
CA THR A 289 -18.04 7.09 -12.20
C THR A 289 -19.26 6.32 -12.69
N VAL A 290 -19.67 5.24 -11.98
CA VAL A 290 -20.87 4.45 -12.31
C VAL A 290 -22.14 5.31 -12.23
N VAL A 291 -22.26 6.18 -11.23
CA VAL A 291 -23.40 7.09 -11.08
C VAL A 291 -23.49 8.08 -12.27
N VAL A 292 -22.37 8.65 -12.68
CA VAL A 292 -22.33 9.56 -13.85
C VAL A 292 -22.66 8.82 -15.13
N TYR A 293 -22.14 7.60 -15.32
CA TYR A 293 -22.41 6.80 -16.51
C TYR A 293 -23.87 6.33 -16.61
N ASP A 294 -24.47 5.95 -15.51
CA ASP A 294 -25.89 5.62 -15.47
C ASP A 294 -26.75 6.84 -15.88
N ARG A 295 -26.37 8.02 -15.40
CA ARG A 295 -27.03 9.29 -15.78
C ARG A 295 -26.82 9.65 -17.25
N ILE A 296 -25.61 9.42 -17.79
CA ILE A 296 -25.35 9.63 -19.23
C ILE A 296 -26.27 8.72 -20.06
N ARG A 297 -26.39 7.43 -19.67
CA ARG A 297 -27.25 6.47 -20.35
C ARG A 297 -28.73 6.87 -20.32
N GLU A 298 -29.22 7.33 -19.17
CA GLU A 298 -30.59 7.82 -19.01
C GLU A 298 -30.83 9.06 -19.90
N ASN A 299 -29.91 10.01 -19.89
CA ASN A 299 -30.02 11.23 -20.68
C ASN A 299 -29.88 11.00 -22.18
N GLN A 300 -29.09 10.01 -22.64
CA GLN A 300 -29.05 9.60 -24.03
C GLN A 300 -30.41 9.07 -24.52
N ALA A 301 -31.12 8.33 -23.70
CA ALA A 301 -32.45 7.83 -24.03
C ALA A 301 -33.48 8.98 -24.08
N LYS A 302 -33.35 9.97 -23.18
CA LYS A 302 -34.28 11.09 -23.02
C LYS A 302 -34.10 12.19 -24.06
N TYR A 303 -32.86 12.54 -24.41
CA TYR A 303 -32.51 13.70 -25.26
C TYR A 303 -31.91 13.27 -26.59
N LYS A 304 -32.72 12.63 -27.46
CA LYS A 304 -32.29 12.06 -28.75
C LYS A 304 -31.71 13.09 -29.78
N GLY A 305 -31.88 14.38 -29.54
CA GLY A 305 -31.42 15.45 -30.48
C GLY A 305 -30.15 16.16 -30.01
N LYS A 306 -29.63 15.86 -28.81
CA LYS A 306 -28.40 16.48 -28.29
C LYS A 306 -27.17 15.69 -28.69
N SER A 307 -26.06 16.42 -28.85
CA SER A 307 -24.75 15.78 -29.04
C SER A 307 -24.32 15.00 -27.78
N LEU A 308 -23.45 13.99 -27.95
CA LEU A 308 -22.91 13.25 -26.81
C LEU A 308 -22.18 14.17 -25.82
N ALA A 309 -21.46 15.17 -26.32
CA ALA A 309 -20.76 16.15 -25.49
C ALA A 309 -21.71 16.95 -24.59
N GLU A 310 -22.86 17.40 -25.13
CA GLU A 310 -23.90 18.08 -24.35
C GLU A 310 -24.54 17.15 -23.31
N ILE A 311 -24.78 15.87 -23.66
CA ILE A 311 -25.37 14.88 -22.77
C ILE A 311 -24.41 14.58 -21.62
N VAL A 312 -23.13 14.35 -21.89
CA VAL A 312 -22.11 14.11 -20.87
C VAL A 312 -22.00 15.29 -19.92
N ASN A 313 -21.89 16.53 -20.47
CA ASN A 313 -21.81 17.72 -19.63
C ASN A 313 -23.04 17.94 -18.76
N LEU A 314 -24.24 17.69 -19.32
CA LEU A 314 -25.51 17.76 -18.58
C LEU A 314 -25.52 16.73 -17.45
N SER A 315 -25.13 15.49 -17.73
CA SER A 315 -25.16 14.38 -16.76
C SER A 315 -24.21 14.60 -15.60
N ILE A 316 -23.00 15.13 -15.86
CA ILE A 316 -22.06 15.52 -14.79
C ILE A 316 -22.68 16.59 -13.90
N ASN A 317 -23.29 17.66 -14.47
CA ASN A 317 -23.93 18.72 -13.70
C ASN A 317 -25.12 18.21 -12.86
N GLU A 318 -25.91 17.27 -13.39
CA GLU A 318 -27.05 16.70 -12.68
C GLU A 318 -26.65 15.78 -11.52
N THR A 319 -25.48 15.15 -11.60
CA THR A 319 -24.95 14.26 -10.54
C THR A 319 -23.99 14.97 -9.59
N LEU A 320 -23.56 16.19 -9.91
CA LEU A 320 -22.55 16.96 -9.18
C LEU A 320 -22.81 17.05 -7.68
N GLY A 321 -24.05 17.39 -7.30
CA GLY A 321 -24.43 17.53 -5.90
C GLY A 321 -24.30 16.21 -5.13
N ARG A 322 -24.71 15.09 -5.73
CA ARG A 322 -24.60 13.77 -5.13
C ARG A 322 -23.14 13.36 -4.94
N THR A 323 -22.33 13.44 -6.00
CA THR A 323 -20.90 13.08 -5.94
C THR A 323 -20.15 13.95 -4.95
N PHE A 324 -20.42 15.25 -4.93
CA PHE A 324 -19.81 16.17 -3.96
C PHE A 324 -20.17 15.82 -2.52
N LEU A 325 -21.46 15.56 -2.23
CA LEU A 325 -21.93 15.24 -0.88
C LEU A 325 -21.38 13.91 -0.38
N THR A 326 -21.32 12.88 -1.23
CA THR A 326 -20.76 11.58 -0.84
C THR A 326 -19.26 11.69 -0.56
N SER A 327 -18.51 12.36 -1.42
CA SER A 327 -17.07 12.59 -1.24
C SER A 327 -16.78 13.47 -0.02
N PHE A 328 -17.56 14.52 0.19
CA PHE A 328 -17.44 15.41 1.35
C PHE A 328 -17.74 14.68 2.67
N ALA A 329 -18.82 13.89 2.71
CA ALA A 329 -19.20 13.13 3.91
C ALA A 329 -18.10 12.11 4.29
N THR A 330 -17.53 11.42 3.29
CA THR A 330 -16.43 10.49 3.52
C THR A 330 -15.15 11.23 3.93
N ALA A 331 -14.82 12.35 3.28
CA ALA A 331 -13.70 13.18 3.70
C ALA A 331 -13.85 13.68 5.14
N LEU A 332 -15.05 14.10 5.53
CA LEU A 332 -15.34 14.55 6.89
C LEU A 332 -15.11 13.44 7.93
N SER A 333 -15.48 12.19 7.60
CA SER A 333 -15.24 11.05 8.49
C SER A 333 -13.74 10.76 8.68
N LEU A 334 -12.92 11.06 7.67
CA LEU A 334 -11.46 10.90 7.73
C LEU A 334 -10.75 12.02 8.50
N VAL A 335 -11.37 13.19 8.64
CA VAL A 335 -10.77 14.32 9.39
C VAL A 335 -10.49 13.92 10.84
N GLY A 336 -11.37 13.15 11.48
CA GLY A 336 -11.14 12.65 12.83
C GLY A 336 -9.86 11.80 12.93
N LEU A 337 -9.63 10.91 11.95
CA LEU A 337 -8.42 10.10 11.88
C LEU A 337 -7.18 10.91 11.47
N LEU A 338 -7.36 12.02 10.75
CA LEU A 338 -6.27 12.89 10.38
C LEU A 338 -5.79 13.74 11.57
N VAL A 339 -6.71 14.14 12.45
CA VAL A 339 -6.41 14.99 13.62
C VAL A 339 -5.94 14.16 14.80
N TYR A 340 -6.55 13.00 15.04
CA TYR A 340 -6.29 12.16 16.22
C TYR A 340 -5.59 10.84 15.90
N GLY A 341 -5.45 10.50 14.61
CA GLY A 341 -4.78 9.27 14.20
C GLY A 341 -3.27 9.43 14.25
N VAL A 342 -2.59 8.38 14.70
CA VAL A 342 -1.13 8.33 14.76
C VAL A 342 -0.59 7.26 13.82
N GLY A 343 0.60 7.46 13.29
CA GLY A 343 1.31 6.49 12.46
C GLY A 343 0.50 6.02 11.25
N THR A 344 0.23 4.73 11.17
CA THR A 344 -0.48 4.12 10.03
C THR A 344 -1.90 4.62 9.84
N LEU A 345 -2.60 5.06 10.90
CA LEU A 345 -3.96 5.61 10.80
C LEU A 345 -3.96 7.02 10.17
N PHE A 346 -2.97 7.84 10.52
CA PHE A 346 -2.76 9.13 9.87
C PHE A 346 -2.47 8.94 8.37
N ASP A 347 -1.52 8.05 8.03
CA ASP A 347 -1.12 7.79 6.65
C ASP A 347 -2.28 7.23 5.83
N PHE A 348 -3.05 6.31 6.41
CA PHE A 348 -4.28 5.79 5.81
C PHE A 348 -5.26 6.92 5.46
N SER A 349 -5.56 7.79 6.43
CA SER A 349 -6.56 8.84 6.24
C SER A 349 -6.09 9.94 5.28
N ALA A 350 -4.83 10.32 5.33
CA ALA A 350 -4.25 11.30 4.42
C ALA A 350 -4.22 10.80 2.97
N ALA A 351 -3.73 9.57 2.75
CA ALA A 351 -3.71 8.95 1.43
C ALA A 351 -5.14 8.73 0.88
N MET A 352 -6.08 8.31 1.73
CA MET A 352 -7.50 8.20 1.37
C MET A 352 -8.09 9.54 0.94
N LEU A 353 -7.81 10.64 1.64
CA LEU A 353 -8.27 11.98 1.24
C LEU A 353 -7.74 12.38 -0.13
N VAL A 354 -6.43 12.17 -0.37
CA VAL A 354 -5.83 12.42 -1.69
C VAL A 354 -6.54 11.59 -2.76
N GLY A 355 -6.80 10.31 -2.47
CA GLY A 355 -7.50 9.40 -3.38
C GLY A 355 -8.94 9.80 -3.66
N ILE A 356 -9.71 10.24 -2.65
CA ILE A 356 -11.10 10.70 -2.80
C ILE A 356 -11.15 11.98 -3.67
N VAL A 357 -10.27 12.94 -3.41
CA VAL A 357 -10.17 14.18 -4.21
C VAL A 357 -9.82 13.85 -5.67
N SER A 358 -8.83 12.95 -5.87
CA SER A 358 -8.45 12.45 -7.19
C SER A 358 -9.61 11.75 -7.89
N GLY A 359 -10.33 10.83 -7.23
CA GLY A 359 -11.44 10.08 -7.81
C GLY A 359 -12.64 10.95 -8.20
N THR A 360 -12.93 11.96 -7.39
CA THR A 360 -13.94 12.95 -7.72
C THR A 360 -13.55 13.75 -8.96
N TYR A 361 -12.32 14.22 -9.01
CA TYR A 361 -11.77 14.94 -10.16
C TYR A 361 -11.75 14.04 -11.42
N SER A 362 -11.24 12.82 -11.32
CA SER A 362 -11.08 11.92 -12.46
C SER A 362 -12.42 11.51 -13.06
N THR A 363 -13.46 11.34 -12.25
CA THR A 363 -14.83 11.07 -12.71
C THR A 363 -15.35 12.19 -13.61
N TRP A 364 -15.19 13.45 -13.20
CA TRP A 364 -15.72 14.59 -13.96
C TRP A 364 -14.88 14.98 -15.17
N PHE A 365 -13.55 14.87 -15.08
CA PHE A 365 -12.65 15.43 -16.07
C PHE A 365 -11.93 14.38 -16.94
N ILE A 366 -11.91 13.11 -16.50
CA ILE A 366 -11.24 12.03 -17.22
C ILE A 366 -12.26 10.99 -17.69
N ALA A 367 -12.91 10.24 -16.76
CA ALA A 367 -13.74 9.11 -17.11
C ALA A 367 -14.88 9.50 -18.07
N ALA A 368 -15.71 10.47 -17.67
CA ALA A 368 -16.87 10.85 -18.47
C ALA A 368 -16.49 11.53 -19.81
N PRO A 369 -15.55 12.49 -19.89
CA PRO A 369 -15.13 13.05 -21.15
C PRO A 369 -14.39 12.09 -22.09
N MET A 370 -13.68 11.09 -21.56
CA MET A 370 -13.00 10.09 -22.40
C MET A 370 -13.98 9.26 -23.23
N THR A 371 -15.21 9.04 -22.76
CA THR A 371 -16.23 8.36 -23.54
C THR A 371 -16.52 9.08 -24.87
N ILE A 372 -16.49 10.41 -24.88
CA ILE A 372 -16.72 11.21 -26.09
C ILE A 372 -15.62 10.91 -27.13
N TRP A 373 -14.37 10.92 -26.68
CA TRP A 373 -13.22 10.70 -27.55
C TRP A 373 -13.20 9.29 -28.18
N PHE A 374 -13.56 8.27 -27.41
CA PHE A 374 -13.63 6.90 -27.90
C PHE A 374 -14.80 6.71 -28.88
N GLU A 375 -15.95 7.33 -28.61
CA GLU A 375 -17.11 7.26 -29.52
C GLU A 375 -16.88 8.02 -30.82
N GLU A 376 -16.30 9.21 -30.78
CA GLU A 376 -15.91 9.95 -31.98
C GLU A 376 -14.92 9.17 -32.85
N ARG A 377 -13.95 8.48 -32.25
CA ARG A 377 -13.02 7.59 -32.97
C ARG A 377 -13.71 6.38 -33.56
N ALA A 378 -14.61 5.74 -32.83
CA ALA A 378 -15.37 4.60 -33.31
C ALA A 378 -16.27 4.98 -34.51
N ALA A 379 -16.91 6.16 -34.44
CA ALA A 379 -17.72 6.71 -35.53
C ALA A 379 -16.87 7.00 -36.79
N LYS A 380 -15.71 7.63 -36.64
CA LYS A 380 -14.76 7.90 -37.74
C LYS A 380 -14.29 6.60 -38.41
N LYS A 381 -13.99 5.55 -37.60
CA LYS A 381 -13.56 4.24 -38.11
C LYS A 381 -14.67 3.55 -38.91
N LYS A 382 -15.93 3.64 -38.46
CA LYS A 382 -17.08 3.11 -39.21
C LYS A 382 -17.30 3.85 -40.52
N ALA A 383 -17.14 5.17 -40.54
CA ALA A 383 -17.28 5.96 -41.77
C ALA A 383 -16.16 5.72 -42.79
N SER A 384 -14.97 5.32 -42.36
CA SER A 384 -13.82 5.03 -43.20
C SER A 384 -13.79 3.58 -43.73
N THR A 385 -14.67 2.69 -43.24
CA THR A 385 -14.78 1.31 -43.78
C THR A 385 -15.70 1.35 -44.99
N PRO A 386 -15.20 1.05 -46.23
CA PRO A 386 -16.07 1.00 -47.43
C PRO A 386 -17.18 0.00 -47.17
N ALA A 387 -18.43 0.38 -47.48
CA ALA A 387 -19.56 -0.55 -47.45
C ALA A 387 -19.20 -1.74 -48.36
N ALA A 388 -19.11 -2.93 -47.79
CA ALA A 388 -18.95 -4.14 -48.57
C ALA A 388 -20.04 -4.15 -49.64
N ALA A 389 -19.63 -4.16 -50.90
CA ALA A 389 -20.54 -4.14 -52.05
C ALA A 389 -21.64 -5.17 -51.81
N ALA A 390 -22.89 -4.74 -51.80
CA ALA A 390 -24.04 -5.63 -51.74
C ALA A 390 -23.92 -6.65 -52.90
N PRO A 391 -24.12 -7.93 -52.65
CA PRO A 391 -24.09 -8.93 -53.74
C PRO A 391 -25.15 -8.53 -54.76
N SER A 392 -24.70 -8.29 -56.00
CA SER A 392 -25.57 -8.04 -57.15
C SER A 392 -26.60 -9.15 -57.25
N ALA A 393 -27.88 -8.80 -57.19
CA ALA A 393 -28.98 -9.74 -57.39
C ALA A 393 -28.82 -10.51 -58.72
N PRO A 394 -29.00 -11.82 -58.76
CA PRO A 394 -28.90 -12.58 -59.98
C PRO A 394 -30.01 -12.14 -60.94
N GLY A 395 -29.58 -11.75 -62.14
CA GLY A 395 -30.47 -11.31 -63.24
C GLY A 395 -31.57 -12.33 -63.50
N ARG A 396 -32.80 -11.82 -63.50
CA ARG A 396 -33.95 -12.59 -64.04
C ARG A 396 -33.68 -12.92 -65.54
N ALA A 397 -33.36 -14.18 -65.85
CA ALA A 397 -33.37 -14.65 -67.21
C ALA A 397 -34.79 -14.52 -67.76
N ALA A 398 -34.94 -13.78 -68.87
CA ALA A 398 -36.16 -13.67 -69.63
C ALA A 398 -36.39 -15.04 -70.30
N GLN A 399 -37.49 -15.68 -69.95
CA GLN A 399 -38.05 -16.78 -70.79
C GLN A 399 -38.83 -16.14 -71.90
N LYS A 400 -38.41 -16.48 -73.13
CA LYS A 400 -39.28 -16.47 -74.29
C LYS A 400 -39.93 -17.84 -74.46
#